data_b9fa8189e56a6b04251dcc84bce29fec
#
_entry.id   b9fa8189e56a6b04251dcc84bce29fec
#
_cell.length_a   1.000
_cell.length_b   1.000
_cell.length_c   1.000
_cell.angle_alpha   90.00
_cell.angle_beta   90.00
_cell.angle_gamma   90.00
#
_symmetry.space_group_name_H-M   'P 1'
#
loop_
_entity.id
_entity.type
_entity.pdbx_description
1 polymer ?
#
loop_
_entity_poly.entity_id
_entity_poly.type
_entity_poly.pdbx_seq_one_letter_code
_entity_poly.pdbx_strand_id
1 'polypeptide(L)'
;MSLIVILLVDLFILTNVFTGLDDISRWHLNPTQSHPCYSEWNSYQTKTTNRTDYDVIREAISSKTKDVDSYDPSGSSPRVDLSQKYKEDVKNKLGTISNVCFEYAGIRDKINTSENQASVASIDRQQADIGKLESANETIKSQYDSSLLDKIAGQKRDRSINQVGAEKAKQTLEQNNAKIITLKQKNTALENSLIAKQESNAFISLLKDSNKFNLLKSSYDRASFWYPSIQFGFQFVFLLPLLLGALVVNNFAQRRGYGLIALISWHLLVIFLIPLLFKVLEFLQIGVIFNLISSIVYKLFGSLLFLISYIYIFLVPLVGFGLIKVFQEFVFNSKIQTANRVQKSQCVNCARKIRSSDIYCPHCSYYQLSECQNCHHLTYKNLPYCNQCGHSQQQ
;
A
#
# COMPACT_ATOMS: atom_id res chain seq x y z
N MET A 1 17.41 13.82 34.21
CA MET A 1 15.95 14.02 34.03
C MET A 1 15.61 14.79 32.75
N SER A 2 16.23 15.92 32.44
CA SER A 2 15.92 16.75 31.28
C SER A 2 16.08 16.03 29.91
N LEU A 3 17.08 15.19 29.74
CA LEU A 3 17.36 14.49 28.48
C LEU A 3 16.29 13.42 28.16
N ILE A 4 15.82 12.71 29.16
CA ILE A 4 14.74 11.70 29.02
C ILE A 4 13.42 12.40 28.62
N VAL A 5 13.11 13.54 29.23
CA VAL A 5 11.89 14.30 28.91
C VAL A 5 11.94 14.81 27.45
N ILE A 6 13.08 15.35 27.02
CA ILE A 6 13.27 15.80 25.62
C ILE A 6 13.06 14.62 24.66
N LEU A 7 13.68 13.48 24.94
CA LEU A 7 13.56 12.30 24.07
C LEU A 7 12.12 11.76 24.01
N LEU A 8 11.37 11.79 25.10
CA LEU A 8 9.95 11.40 25.11
C LEU A 8 9.09 12.38 24.31
N VAL A 9 9.34 13.69 24.43
CA VAL A 9 8.65 14.72 23.66
C VAL A 9 8.96 14.58 22.17
N ASP A 10 10.23 14.37 21.81
CA ASP A 10 10.67 14.17 20.45
C ASP A 10 10.00 12.93 19.83
N LEU A 11 9.93 11.81 20.56
CA LEU A 11 9.24 10.59 20.12
C LEU A 11 7.74 10.83 19.92
N PHE A 12 7.10 11.54 20.85
CA PHE A 12 5.67 11.87 20.75
C PHE A 12 5.38 12.74 19.51
N ILE A 13 6.21 13.76 19.26
CA ILE A 13 6.06 14.63 18.08
C ILE A 13 6.28 13.82 16.80
N LEU A 14 7.33 13.00 16.76
CA LEU A 14 7.63 12.16 15.61
C LEU A 14 6.47 11.21 15.27
N THR A 15 5.88 10.57 16.27
CA THR A 15 4.72 9.70 16.09
C THR A 15 3.53 10.46 15.50
N ASN A 16 3.23 11.66 16.03
CA ASN A 16 2.13 12.49 15.51
C ASN A 16 2.40 12.97 14.07
N VAL A 17 3.66 13.27 13.73
CA VAL A 17 4.03 13.64 12.35
C VAL A 17 3.81 12.47 11.39
N PHE A 18 4.22 11.25 11.76
CA PHE A 18 3.96 10.07 10.93
C PHE A 18 2.46 9.79 10.79
N THR A 19 1.67 9.93 11.86
CA THR A 19 0.21 9.79 11.78
C THR A 19 -0.39 10.83 10.84
N GLY A 20 0.01 12.10 10.95
CA GLY A 20 -0.45 13.16 10.06
C GLY A 20 -0.06 12.94 8.60
N LEU A 21 1.14 12.39 8.35
CA LEU A 21 1.58 12.02 7.00
C LEU A 21 0.75 10.87 6.40
N ASP A 22 0.38 9.90 7.21
CA ASP A 22 -0.48 8.81 6.78
C ASP A 22 -1.91 9.30 6.49
N ASP A 23 -2.45 10.14 7.35
CA ASP A 23 -3.77 10.74 7.17
C ASP A 23 -3.85 11.58 5.90
N ILE A 24 -2.87 12.47 5.66
CA ILE A 24 -2.88 13.34 4.46
C ILE A 24 -2.67 12.53 3.17
N SER A 25 -1.94 11.44 3.23
CA SER A 25 -1.75 10.55 2.08
C SER A 25 -3.03 9.85 1.65
N ARG A 26 -4.00 9.70 2.56
CA ARG A 26 -5.31 9.10 2.32
C ARG A 26 -6.37 10.09 1.78
N TRP A 27 -6.06 11.38 1.70
CA TRP A 27 -6.98 12.38 1.17
C TRP A 27 -7.25 12.23 -0.31
N HIS A 28 -6.32 11.67 -1.07
CA HIS A 28 -6.50 11.40 -2.50
C HIS A 28 -6.85 9.94 -2.72
N LEU A 29 -7.80 9.67 -3.63
CA LEU A 29 -8.16 8.32 -4.02
C LEU A 29 -6.94 7.60 -4.60
N ASN A 30 -6.67 6.42 -4.10
CA ASN A 30 -5.66 5.55 -4.69
C ASN A 30 -6.19 4.93 -6.01
N PRO A 31 -5.32 4.34 -6.84
CA PRO A 31 -5.73 3.75 -8.13
C PRO A 31 -6.84 2.72 -8.01
N THR A 32 -6.85 1.89 -6.95
CA THR A 32 -7.90 0.90 -6.73
C THR A 32 -9.21 1.52 -6.27
N GLN A 33 -9.18 2.63 -5.56
CA GLN A 33 -10.37 3.39 -5.16
C GLN A 33 -10.94 4.22 -6.31
N SER A 34 -10.10 4.78 -7.17
CA SER A 34 -10.55 5.55 -8.34
C SER A 34 -11.01 4.66 -9.50
N HIS A 35 -10.58 3.40 -9.53
CA HIS A 35 -10.96 2.40 -10.53
C HIS A 35 -11.39 1.09 -9.87
N PRO A 36 -12.42 1.07 -9.03
CA PRO A 36 -12.75 -0.08 -8.19
C PRO A 36 -13.22 -1.30 -9.00
N CYS A 37 -13.74 -1.11 -10.21
CA CYS A 37 -14.18 -2.17 -11.10
C CYS A 37 -13.02 -2.86 -11.86
N TYR A 38 -11.80 -2.28 -11.83
CA TYR A 38 -10.68 -2.74 -12.65
C TYR A 38 -10.25 -4.18 -12.31
N SER A 39 -10.16 -4.52 -11.04
CA SER A 39 -9.68 -5.84 -10.59
C SER A 39 -10.59 -6.98 -11.09
N GLU A 40 -11.91 -6.84 -10.92
CA GLU A 40 -12.88 -7.83 -11.36
C GLU A 40 -12.90 -7.95 -12.89
N TRP A 41 -12.92 -6.83 -13.59
CA TRP A 41 -12.92 -6.81 -15.06
C TRP A 41 -11.63 -7.39 -15.63
N ASN A 42 -10.47 -7.04 -15.05
CA ASN A 42 -9.19 -7.61 -15.46
C ASN A 42 -9.16 -9.13 -15.28
N SER A 43 -9.67 -9.64 -14.17
CA SER A 43 -9.77 -11.08 -13.92
C SER A 43 -10.65 -11.81 -14.96
N TYR A 44 -11.72 -11.16 -15.41
CA TYR A 44 -12.56 -11.68 -16.48
C TYR A 44 -11.85 -11.70 -17.85
N GLN A 45 -11.19 -10.60 -18.22
CA GLN A 45 -10.51 -10.44 -19.50
C GLN A 45 -9.28 -11.37 -19.63
N THR A 46 -8.52 -11.53 -18.56
CA THR A 46 -7.28 -12.34 -18.56
C THR A 46 -7.57 -13.84 -18.38
N LYS A 47 -8.84 -14.22 -18.18
CA LYS A 47 -9.27 -15.60 -17.91
C LYS A 47 -8.42 -16.28 -16.82
N THR A 48 -7.97 -15.50 -15.85
CA THR A 48 -7.15 -16.00 -14.73
C THR A 48 -7.92 -17.01 -13.86
N THR A 49 -9.24 -17.06 -14.01
CA THR A 49 -10.13 -18.03 -13.37
C THR A 49 -10.99 -18.69 -14.43
N ASN A 50 -11.16 -20.01 -14.38
CA ASN A 50 -12.09 -20.79 -15.24
C ASN A 50 -13.55 -20.50 -14.85
N ARG A 51 -13.98 -19.23 -14.91
CA ARG A 51 -15.33 -18.79 -14.55
C ARG A 51 -16.22 -18.83 -15.77
N THR A 52 -17.41 -19.41 -15.61
CA THR A 52 -18.49 -19.36 -16.60
C THR A 52 -19.18 -17.99 -16.57
N ASP A 53 -19.92 -17.65 -17.63
CA ASP A 53 -20.76 -16.43 -17.64
C ASP A 53 -21.79 -16.45 -16.47
N TYR A 54 -22.26 -17.65 -16.07
CA TYR A 54 -23.12 -17.82 -14.91
C TYR A 54 -22.40 -17.44 -13.59
N ASP A 55 -21.17 -17.89 -13.40
CA ASP A 55 -20.41 -17.57 -12.18
C ASP A 55 -20.25 -16.07 -12.00
N VAL A 56 -20.00 -15.35 -13.10
CA VAL A 56 -19.88 -13.90 -13.10
C VAL A 56 -21.20 -13.21 -12.75
N ILE A 57 -22.31 -13.68 -13.32
CA ILE A 57 -23.65 -13.17 -13.00
C ILE A 57 -24.04 -13.50 -11.56
N ARG A 58 -23.78 -14.71 -11.10
CA ARG A 58 -24.01 -15.13 -9.71
C ARG A 58 -23.25 -14.25 -8.72
N GLU A 59 -21.99 -13.94 -9.00
CA GLU A 59 -21.19 -13.05 -8.16
C GLU A 59 -21.74 -11.62 -8.16
N ALA A 60 -22.17 -11.12 -9.31
CA ALA A 60 -22.82 -9.81 -9.41
C ALA A 60 -24.13 -9.72 -8.60
N ILE A 61 -24.88 -10.84 -8.50
CA ILE A 61 -26.10 -10.93 -7.72
C ILE A 61 -25.81 -11.13 -6.22
N SER A 62 -24.84 -12.00 -5.91
CA SER A 62 -24.55 -12.47 -4.54
C SER A 62 -23.64 -11.54 -3.75
N SER A 63 -23.01 -10.55 -4.38
CA SER A 63 -22.15 -9.61 -3.69
C SER A 63 -22.96 -8.76 -2.72
N LYS A 64 -23.25 -9.32 -1.56
CA LYS A 64 -23.45 -8.52 -0.37
C LYS A 64 -22.17 -7.73 -0.23
N THR A 65 -22.25 -6.42 -0.33
CA THR A 65 -21.18 -5.57 0.18
C THR A 65 -21.03 -5.95 1.65
N LYS A 66 -20.07 -6.81 1.95
CA LYS A 66 -19.69 -7.07 3.33
C LYS A 66 -19.07 -5.79 3.81
N ASP A 67 -19.84 -4.92 4.42
CA ASP A 67 -19.30 -3.95 5.34
C ASP A 67 -18.74 -4.76 6.49
N VAL A 68 -17.40 -4.76 6.56
CA VAL A 68 -16.60 -5.57 7.49
C VAL A 68 -16.91 -5.19 8.96
N ASP A 69 -17.60 -4.07 9.19
CA ASP A 69 -17.81 -3.51 10.51
C ASP A 69 -19.23 -3.67 11.08
N SER A 70 -20.18 -4.27 10.33
CA SER A 70 -21.54 -4.48 10.83
C SER A 70 -21.88 -5.98 10.85
N TYR A 71 -21.51 -6.65 11.94
CA TYR A 71 -22.05 -7.96 12.26
C TYR A 71 -23.53 -7.78 12.69
N ASP A 72 -24.43 -7.81 11.72
CA ASP A 72 -25.86 -7.94 11.98
C ASP A 72 -26.29 -9.42 11.86
N PRO A 73 -26.54 -10.11 12.98
CA PRO A 73 -26.98 -11.50 12.98
C PRO A 73 -28.40 -11.68 12.43
N SER A 74 -29.17 -10.59 12.27
CA SER A 74 -30.56 -10.63 11.79
C SER A 74 -30.70 -10.67 10.26
N GLY A 75 -29.62 -10.41 9.52
CA GLY A 75 -29.63 -10.45 8.05
C GLY A 75 -30.46 -9.35 7.37
N SER A 76 -30.87 -8.32 8.10
CA SER A 76 -31.74 -7.22 7.64
C SER A 76 -30.99 -5.94 7.26
N SER A 77 -29.66 -6.00 7.06
CA SER A 77 -28.90 -4.84 6.58
C SER A 77 -29.50 -4.31 5.27
N PRO A 78 -29.77 -3.01 5.18
CA PRO A 78 -30.34 -2.42 3.97
C PRO A 78 -29.40 -2.65 2.80
N ARG A 79 -29.99 -2.98 1.67
CA ARG A 79 -29.30 -3.21 0.42
C ARG A 79 -28.68 -1.91 -0.05
N VAL A 80 -27.36 -1.83 -0.11
CA VAL A 80 -26.65 -0.68 -0.67
C VAL A 80 -26.27 -1.03 -2.11
N ASP A 81 -26.72 -0.21 -3.06
CA ASP A 81 -26.32 -0.33 -4.45
C ASP A 81 -24.82 -0.03 -4.60
N LEU A 82 -24.14 -0.77 -5.49
CA LEU A 82 -22.71 -0.59 -5.72
C LEU A 82 -22.39 0.83 -6.20
N SER A 83 -23.24 1.41 -7.03
CA SER A 83 -23.12 2.79 -7.49
C SER A 83 -23.25 3.80 -6.36
N GLN A 84 -24.08 3.53 -5.36
CA GLN A 84 -24.20 4.37 -4.16
C GLN A 84 -22.95 4.22 -3.28
N LYS A 85 -22.49 2.99 -3.06
CA LYS A 85 -21.23 2.73 -2.33
C LYS A 85 -20.07 3.48 -2.94
N TYR A 86 -19.91 3.45 -4.27
CA TYR A 86 -18.87 4.21 -4.95
C TYR A 86 -18.95 5.72 -4.69
N LYS A 87 -20.16 6.28 -4.59
CA LYS A 87 -20.36 7.70 -4.24
C LYS A 87 -20.01 8.00 -2.78
N GLU A 88 -20.28 7.05 -1.88
CA GLU A 88 -19.96 7.20 -0.46
C GLU A 88 -18.45 7.07 -0.22
N ASP A 89 -17.77 6.14 -0.89
CA ASP A 89 -16.33 5.91 -0.77
C ASP A 89 -15.47 7.11 -1.20
N VAL A 90 -15.98 7.97 -2.08
CA VAL A 90 -15.30 9.21 -2.51
C VAL A 90 -15.67 10.42 -1.67
N LYS A 91 -16.69 10.32 -0.82
CA LYS A 91 -17.10 11.43 0.05
C LYS A 91 -15.93 11.80 0.96
N ASN A 92 -15.56 13.07 0.97
CA ASN A 92 -14.43 13.62 1.72
C ASN A 92 -13.03 13.22 1.22
N LYS A 93 -12.91 12.73 -0.02
CA LYS A 93 -11.62 12.47 -0.64
C LYS A 93 -11.43 13.28 -1.91
N LEU A 94 -10.19 13.56 -2.26
CA LEU A 94 -9.84 14.21 -3.51
C LEU A 94 -9.73 13.17 -4.63
N GLY A 95 -10.21 13.53 -5.81
CA GLY A 95 -10.25 12.65 -6.97
C GLY A 95 -11.67 12.20 -7.32
N THR A 96 -11.80 11.49 -8.42
CA THR A 96 -13.06 10.98 -8.95
C THR A 96 -12.94 9.51 -9.32
N ILE A 97 -14.03 8.79 -9.19
CA ILE A 97 -14.10 7.41 -9.72
C ILE A 97 -14.28 7.50 -11.24
N SER A 98 -13.66 6.54 -11.95
CA SER A 98 -13.79 6.38 -13.39
C SER A 98 -15.27 6.23 -13.81
N ASN A 99 -15.69 7.00 -14.82
CA ASN A 99 -17.05 6.90 -15.37
C ASN A 99 -17.38 5.48 -15.86
N VAL A 100 -16.38 4.76 -16.35
CA VAL A 100 -16.52 3.36 -16.79
C VAL A 100 -16.89 2.47 -15.60
N CYS A 101 -16.33 2.71 -14.40
CA CYS A 101 -16.70 1.97 -13.21
C CYS A 101 -18.09 2.34 -12.68
N PHE A 102 -18.54 3.58 -12.87
CA PHE A 102 -19.95 3.94 -12.59
C PHE A 102 -20.92 3.25 -13.54
N GLU A 103 -20.59 3.16 -14.84
CA GLU A 103 -21.38 2.40 -15.80
C GLU A 103 -21.44 0.91 -15.41
N TYR A 104 -20.29 0.34 -15.06
CA TYR A 104 -20.19 -1.04 -14.55
C TYR A 104 -21.09 -1.26 -13.31
N ALA A 105 -20.99 -0.37 -12.32
CA ALA A 105 -21.80 -0.46 -11.10
C ALA A 105 -23.29 -0.34 -11.40
N GLY A 106 -23.68 0.61 -12.25
CA GLY A 106 -25.10 0.81 -12.60
C GLY A 106 -25.73 -0.37 -13.35
N ILE A 107 -24.96 -1.09 -14.19
CA ILE A 107 -25.45 -2.31 -14.84
C ILE A 107 -25.52 -3.44 -13.82
N ARG A 108 -24.52 -3.58 -12.95
CA ARG A 108 -24.49 -4.58 -11.89
C ARG A 108 -25.66 -4.41 -10.90
N ASP A 109 -25.98 -3.17 -10.53
CA ASP A 109 -27.11 -2.89 -9.65
C ASP A 109 -28.45 -3.32 -10.26
N LYS A 110 -28.62 -3.21 -11.59
CA LYS A 110 -29.82 -3.69 -12.29
C LYS A 110 -29.95 -5.21 -12.27
N ILE A 111 -28.86 -5.97 -12.28
CA ILE A 111 -28.86 -7.43 -12.19
C ILE A 111 -29.21 -7.87 -10.78
N ASN A 112 -28.72 -7.17 -9.77
CA ASN A 112 -28.86 -7.54 -8.38
C ASN A 112 -30.29 -7.22 -7.85
N THR A 113 -31.31 -7.86 -8.41
CA THR A 113 -32.72 -7.75 -7.98
C THR A 113 -33.06 -8.82 -6.95
N SER A 114 -34.13 -8.59 -6.14
CA SER A 114 -34.61 -9.58 -5.18
C SER A 114 -35.06 -10.89 -5.86
N GLU A 115 -35.61 -10.80 -7.07
CA GLU A 115 -36.01 -11.95 -7.88
C GLU A 115 -34.78 -12.78 -8.29
N ASN A 116 -33.71 -12.14 -8.77
CA ASN A 116 -32.48 -12.82 -9.15
C ASN A 116 -31.77 -13.44 -7.94
N GLN A 117 -31.79 -12.76 -6.79
CA GLN A 117 -31.29 -13.32 -5.53
C GLN A 117 -32.06 -14.55 -5.09
N ALA A 118 -33.40 -14.53 -5.21
CA ALA A 118 -34.23 -15.72 -4.91
C ALA A 118 -33.90 -16.89 -5.85
N SER A 119 -33.64 -16.61 -7.13
CA SER A 119 -33.25 -17.62 -8.13
C SER A 119 -31.90 -18.25 -7.79
N VAL A 120 -30.88 -17.44 -7.45
CA VAL A 120 -29.56 -17.92 -6.99
C VAL A 120 -29.69 -18.73 -5.72
N ALA A 121 -30.46 -18.25 -4.73
CA ALA A 121 -30.69 -18.98 -3.48
C ALA A 121 -31.44 -20.33 -3.71
N SER A 122 -32.29 -20.41 -4.74
CA SER A 122 -32.94 -21.67 -5.14
C SER A 122 -31.92 -22.64 -5.74
N ILE A 123 -31.04 -22.16 -6.63
CA ILE A 123 -29.95 -22.97 -7.21
C ILE A 123 -29.03 -23.50 -6.11
N ASP A 124 -28.62 -22.65 -5.16
CA ASP A 124 -27.72 -23.03 -4.06
C ASP A 124 -28.36 -24.12 -3.16
N ARG A 125 -29.65 -23.99 -2.86
CA ARG A 125 -30.38 -25.04 -2.11
C ARG A 125 -30.45 -26.35 -2.89
N GLN A 126 -30.80 -26.30 -4.17
CA GLN A 126 -30.86 -27.48 -5.02
C GLN A 126 -29.49 -28.15 -5.17
N GLN A 127 -28.41 -27.35 -5.27
CA GLN A 127 -27.04 -27.87 -5.30
C GLN A 127 -26.64 -28.55 -3.99
N ALA A 128 -27.05 -27.99 -2.85
CA ALA A 128 -26.85 -28.63 -1.54
C ALA A 128 -27.63 -29.95 -1.41
N ASP A 129 -28.85 -30.00 -1.96
CA ASP A 129 -29.65 -31.24 -1.95
C ASP A 129 -29.06 -32.31 -2.90
N ILE A 130 -28.53 -31.91 -4.04
CA ILE A 130 -27.76 -32.81 -4.92
C ILE A 130 -26.57 -33.40 -4.16
N GLY A 131 -25.76 -32.56 -3.47
CA GLY A 131 -24.61 -33.01 -2.68
C GLY A 131 -25.00 -34.02 -1.59
N LYS A 132 -26.14 -33.81 -0.90
CA LYS A 132 -26.66 -34.77 0.09
C LYS A 132 -27.05 -36.12 -0.56
N LEU A 133 -27.72 -36.08 -1.71
CA LEU A 133 -28.10 -37.29 -2.44
C LEU A 133 -26.89 -38.04 -2.99
N GLU A 134 -25.91 -37.33 -3.50
CA GLU A 134 -24.64 -37.91 -3.99
C GLU A 134 -23.87 -38.59 -2.85
N SER A 135 -23.75 -37.94 -1.69
CA SER A 135 -23.12 -38.52 -0.49
C SER A 135 -23.89 -39.75 0.04
N ALA A 136 -25.24 -39.70 0.04
CA ALA A 136 -26.05 -40.83 0.40
C ALA A 136 -25.86 -42.02 -0.57
N ASN A 137 -25.73 -41.72 -1.87
CA ASN A 137 -25.45 -42.72 -2.89
C ASN A 137 -24.09 -43.40 -2.70
N GLU A 138 -23.05 -42.62 -2.35
CA GLU A 138 -21.72 -43.18 -2.03
C GLU A 138 -21.77 -44.09 -0.81
N THR A 139 -22.50 -43.69 0.23
CA THR A 139 -22.69 -44.51 1.42
C THR A 139 -23.39 -45.85 1.07
N ILE A 140 -24.46 -45.81 0.28
CA ILE A 140 -25.18 -47.01 -0.17
C ILE A 140 -24.26 -47.90 -1.01
N LYS A 141 -23.48 -47.34 -1.94
CA LYS A 141 -22.53 -48.10 -2.76
C LYS A 141 -21.46 -48.77 -1.91
N SER A 142 -20.86 -48.09 -0.94
CA SER A 142 -19.85 -48.66 -0.06
C SER A 142 -20.38 -49.81 0.80
N GLN A 143 -21.63 -49.69 1.27
CA GLN A 143 -22.31 -50.78 1.99
C GLN A 143 -22.61 -51.96 1.07
N TYR A 144 -23.03 -51.73 -0.17
CA TYR A 144 -23.29 -52.75 -1.16
C TYR A 144 -22.02 -53.51 -1.56
N ASP A 145 -20.89 -52.79 -1.80
CA ASP A 145 -19.60 -53.39 -2.14
C ASP A 145 -19.09 -54.26 -0.99
N SER A 146 -19.23 -53.80 0.25
CA SER A 146 -18.90 -54.59 1.44
C SER A 146 -19.72 -55.88 1.53
N SER A 147 -21.04 -55.82 1.25
CA SER A 147 -21.89 -57.01 1.25
C SER A 147 -21.60 -57.99 0.10
N LEU A 148 -21.08 -57.48 -1.03
CA LEU A 148 -20.62 -58.29 -2.15
C LEU A 148 -19.32 -59.03 -1.81
N LEU A 149 -18.40 -58.38 -1.12
CA LEU A 149 -17.17 -58.97 -0.61
C LEU A 149 -17.44 -60.07 0.40
N ASP A 150 -18.43 -59.91 1.28
CA ASP A 150 -18.87 -60.96 2.23
C ASP A 150 -19.44 -62.19 1.52
N LYS A 151 -20.14 -62.01 0.39
CA LYS A 151 -20.63 -63.13 -0.46
C LYS A 151 -19.48 -63.85 -1.16
N ILE A 152 -18.48 -63.16 -1.63
CA ILE A 152 -17.31 -63.74 -2.28
C ILE A 152 -16.46 -64.50 -1.25
N ALA A 153 -16.47 -64.11 0.02
CA ALA A 153 -15.81 -64.77 1.13
C ALA A 153 -16.48 -66.06 1.61
N GLY A 154 -17.55 -66.54 0.96
CA GLY A 154 -18.11 -67.87 1.16
C GLY A 154 -19.18 -68.01 2.25
N GLN A 155 -19.84 -66.93 2.65
CA GLN A 155 -21.01 -67.03 3.57
C GLN A 155 -22.21 -67.72 2.93
N LYS A 156 -22.78 -68.76 3.61
CA LYS A 156 -23.93 -69.55 3.13
C LYS A 156 -25.19 -68.71 2.92
N ARG A 157 -25.89 -68.95 1.81
CA ARG A 157 -27.12 -68.30 1.34
C ARG A 157 -28.30 -68.20 2.33
N ASP A 158 -28.34 -69.02 3.37
CA ASP A 158 -29.50 -69.12 4.31
C ASP A 158 -29.55 -68.05 5.40
N ARG A 159 -28.58 -67.12 5.42
CA ARG A 159 -28.53 -65.93 6.30
C ARG A 159 -28.68 -64.61 5.57
N SER A 160 -29.30 -64.57 4.42
CA SER A 160 -29.38 -63.43 3.54
C SER A 160 -30.52 -62.48 3.97
N ILE A 161 -30.37 -61.83 5.11
CA ILE A 161 -30.93 -60.49 5.40
C ILE A 161 -30.46 -59.46 4.33
N ASN A 162 -29.36 -59.76 3.64
CA ASN A 162 -28.73 -58.90 2.65
C ASN A 162 -29.42 -58.86 1.27
N GLN A 163 -30.27 -59.81 0.87
CA GLN A 163 -30.86 -59.82 -0.47
C GLN A 163 -31.98 -58.76 -0.59
N VAL A 164 -32.81 -58.62 0.42
CA VAL A 164 -33.85 -57.58 0.52
C VAL A 164 -33.23 -56.22 0.69
N GLY A 165 -32.11 -56.15 1.43
CA GLY A 165 -31.30 -54.91 1.59
C GLY A 165 -30.68 -54.42 0.28
N ALA A 166 -30.15 -55.35 -0.54
CA ALA A 166 -29.53 -55.01 -1.83
C ALA A 166 -30.56 -54.52 -2.86
N GLU A 167 -31.74 -55.13 -2.92
CA GLU A 167 -32.80 -54.66 -3.85
C GLU A 167 -33.31 -53.28 -3.45
N LYS A 168 -33.53 -53.04 -2.14
CA LYS A 168 -33.92 -51.75 -1.61
C LYS A 168 -32.83 -50.68 -1.84
N ALA A 169 -31.55 -51.03 -1.67
CA ALA A 169 -30.45 -50.18 -1.95
C ALA A 169 -30.37 -49.73 -3.42
N LYS A 170 -30.54 -50.71 -4.35
CA LYS A 170 -30.63 -50.46 -5.78
C LYS A 170 -31.77 -49.51 -6.14
N GLN A 171 -32.96 -49.78 -5.62
CA GLN A 171 -34.13 -48.94 -5.84
C GLN A 171 -33.92 -47.51 -5.30
N THR A 172 -33.28 -47.37 -4.11
CA THR A 172 -32.96 -46.07 -3.54
C THR A 172 -31.95 -45.31 -4.38
N LEU A 173 -30.90 -45.99 -4.90
CA LEU A 173 -29.93 -45.41 -5.81
C LEU A 173 -30.58 -44.88 -7.10
N GLU A 174 -31.47 -45.68 -7.69
CA GLU A 174 -32.21 -45.29 -8.91
C GLU A 174 -33.11 -44.08 -8.65
N GLN A 175 -33.82 -44.04 -7.52
CA GLN A 175 -34.64 -42.90 -7.12
C GLN A 175 -33.79 -41.64 -6.87
N ASN A 176 -32.68 -41.78 -6.14
CA ASN A 176 -31.77 -40.67 -5.89
C ASN A 176 -31.15 -40.11 -7.18
N ASN A 177 -30.70 -40.99 -8.07
CA ASN A 177 -30.15 -40.61 -9.38
C ASN A 177 -31.19 -39.88 -10.23
N ALA A 178 -32.46 -40.37 -10.29
CA ALA A 178 -33.52 -39.67 -10.98
C ALA A 178 -33.79 -38.26 -10.41
N LYS A 179 -33.77 -38.12 -9.05
CA LYS A 179 -33.90 -36.82 -8.39
C LYS A 179 -32.73 -35.91 -8.71
N ILE A 180 -31.48 -36.42 -8.68
CA ILE A 180 -30.28 -35.67 -9.01
C ILE A 180 -30.35 -35.12 -10.43
N ILE A 181 -30.75 -35.98 -11.40
CA ILE A 181 -30.92 -35.58 -12.80
C ILE A 181 -31.96 -34.45 -12.91
N THR A 182 -33.10 -34.59 -12.27
CA THR A 182 -34.17 -33.59 -12.29
C THR A 182 -33.71 -32.27 -11.66
N LEU A 183 -33.00 -32.30 -10.52
CA LEU A 183 -32.44 -31.10 -9.87
C LEU A 183 -31.38 -30.43 -10.74
N LYS A 184 -30.49 -31.21 -11.33
CA LYS A 184 -29.47 -30.68 -12.27
C LYS A 184 -30.10 -29.98 -13.49
N GLN A 185 -31.14 -30.59 -14.06
CA GLN A 185 -31.91 -29.99 -15.16
C GLN A 185 -32.56 -28.66 -14.75
N LYS A 186 -33.19 -28.63 -13.56
CA LYS A 186 -33.79 -27.40 -13.02
C LYS A 186 -32.75 -26.31 -12.77
N ASN A 187 -31.59 -26.67 -12.20
CA ASN A 187 -30.50 -25.72 -12.02
C ASN A 187 -30.05 -25.13 -13.34
N THR A 188 -29.76 -25.96 -14.34
CA THR A 188 -29.35 -25.50 -15.67
C THR A 188 -30.40 -24.59 -16.31
N ALA A 189 -31.69 -24.92 -16.16
CA ALA A 189 -32.78 -24.06 -16.66
C ALA A 189 -32.79 -22.68 -15.96
N LEU A 190 -32.63 -22.64 -14.62
CA LEU A 190 -32.55 -21.38 -13.86
C LEU A 190 -31.29 -20.59 -14.22
N GLU A 191 -30.13 -21.23 -14.33
CA GLU A 191 -28.87 -20.61 -14.74
C GLU A 191 -29.00 -19.97 -16.12
N ASN A 192 -29.53 -20.71 -17.10
CA ASN A 192 -29.77 -20.20 -18.44
C ASN A 192 -30.77 -19.04 -18.44
N SER A 193 -31.83 -19.11 -17.63
CA SER A 193 -32.80 -18.02 -17.51
C SER A 193 -32.19 -16.74 -16.94
N LEU A 194 -31.27 -16.86 -15.96
CA LEU A 194 -30.53 -15.72 -15.38
C LEU A 194 -29.59 -15.11 -16.40
N ILE A 195 -28.85 -15.91 -17.17
CA ILE A 195 -27.94 -15.43 -18.23
C ILE A 195 -28.73 -14.76 -19.36
N ALA A 196 -29.90 -15.29 -19.73
CA ALA A 196 -30.72 -14.79 -20.85
C ALA A 196 -31.41 -13.44 -20.55
N LYS A 197 -31.44 -12.99 -19.28
CA LYS A 197 -32.02 -11.67 -18.95
C LYS A 197 -31.25 -10.54 -19.64
N GLN A 198 -31.97 -9.51 -20.05
CA GLN A 198 -31.40 -8.39 -20.80
C GLN A 198 -30.26 -7.69 -20.02
N GLU A 199 -30.42 -7.52 -18.72
CA GLU A 199 -29.44 -6.90 -17.84
C GLU A 199 -28.17 -7.75 -17.70
N SER A 200 -28.34 -9.07 -17.62
CA SER A 200 -27.20 -10.02 -17.57
C SER A 200 -26.41 -10.01 -18.85
N ASN A 201 -27.13 -10.05 -20.00
CA ASN A 201 -26.48 -9.94 -21.32
C ASN A 201 -25.77 -8.60 -21.49
N ALA A 202 -26.37 -7.48 -21.03
CA ALA A 202 -25.71 -6.17 -21.06
C ALA A 202 -24.44 -6.15 -20.23
N PHE A 203 -24.43 -6.79 -19.07
CA PHE A 203 -23.25 -6.89 -18.21
C PHE A 203 -22.14 -7.74 -18.84
N ILE A 204 -22.47 -8.92 -19.36
CA ILE A 204 -21.51 -9.78 -20.06
C ILE A 204 -20.96 -9.10 -21.31
N SER A 205 -21.79 -8.38 -22.07
CA SER A 205 -21.33 -7.64 -23.23
C SER A 205 -20.41 -6.50 -22.87
N LEU A 206 -20.68 -5.80 -21.76
CA LEU A 206 -19.77 -4.78 -21.20
C LEU A 206 -18.42 -5.41 -20.83
N LEU A 207 -18.43 -6.54 -20.12
CA LEU A 207 -17.20 -7.23 -19.72
C LEU A 207 -16.39 -7.75 -20.93
N LYS A 208 -17.05 -8.10 -22.04
CA LYS A 208 -16.42 -8.53 -23.29
C LYS A 208 -15.92 -7.36 -24.14
N ASP A 209 -16.28 -6.11 -23.83
CA ASP A 209 -15.85 -4.93 -24.58
C ASP A 209 -14.37 -4.60 -24.29
N SER A 210 -13.51 -5.07 -25.17
CA SER A 210 -12.06 -4.84 -25.08
C SER A 210 -11.69 -3.36 -25.22
N ASN A 211 -12.47 -2.55 -25.94
CA ASN A 211 -12.18 -1.12 -26.10
C ASN A 211 -12.39 -0.37 -24.78
N LYS A 212 -13.52 -0.60 -24.12
CA LYS A 212 -13.80 -0.03 -22.79
C LYS A 212 -12.82 -0.53 -21.76
N PHE A 213 -12.46 -1.82 -21.80
CA PHE A 213 -11.45 -2.37 -20.90
C PHE A 213 -10.07 -1.72 -21.10
N ASN A 214 -9.62 -1.54 -22.33
CA ASN A 214 -8.34 -0.88 -22.63
C ASN A 214 -8.34 0.58 -22.17
N LEU A 215 -9.46 1.29 -22.31
CA LEU A 215 -9.62 2.64 -21.78
C LEU A 215 -9.51 2.65 -20.24
N LEU A 216 -10.20 1.74 -19.57
CA LEU A 216 -10.15 1.56 -18.12
C LEU A 216 -8.73 1.24 -17.66
N LYS A 217 -8.08 0.29 -18.33
CA LYS A 217 -6.70 -0.12 -18.03
C LYS A 217 -5.73 1.04 -18.18
N SER A 218 -5.78 1.76 -19.29
CA SER A 218 -4.86 2.89 -19.52
C SER A 218 -5.06 4.01 -18.50
N SER A 219 -6.30 4.26 -18.06
CA SER A 219 -6.59 5.24 -17.01
C SER A 219 -6.11 4.77 -15.64
N TYR A 220 -6.27 3.48 -15.33
CA TYR A 220 -5.74 2.86 -14.11
C TYR A 220 -4.21 2.90 -14.06
N ASP A 221 -3.55 2.52 -15.15
CA ASP A 221 -2.07 2.53 -15.27
C ASP A 221 -1.53 3.96 -15.10
N ARG A 222 -2.20 4.96 -15.69
CA ARG A 222 -1.86 6.38 -15.51
C ARG A 222 -2.06 6.83 -14.07
N ALA A 223 -3.18 6.47 -13.44
CA ALA A 223 -3.43 6.77 -12.04
C ALA A 223 -2.38 6.12 -11.14
N SER A 224 -2.01 4.87 -11.40
CA SER A 224 -0.98 4.13 -10.66
C SER A 224 0.41 4.75 -10.79
N PHE A 225 0.74 5.25 -11.98
CA PHE A 225 2.02 5.92 -12.24
C PHE A 225 2.13 7.26 -11.48
N TRP A 226 1.05 8.06 -11.49
CA TRP A 226 1.09 9.39 -10.87
C TRP A 226 0.79 9.39 -9.37
N TYR A 227 0.15 8.36 -8.84
CA TYR A 227 -0.27 8.31 -7.44
C TYR A 227 0.88 8.52 -6.44
N PRO A 228 2.06 7.89 -6.57
CA PRO A 228 3.18 8.14 -5.66
C PRO A 228 3.63 9.61 -5.66
N SER A 229 3.61 10.27 -6.84
CA SER A 229 3.97 11.69 -6.96
C SER A 229 2.95 12.60 -6.29
N ILE A 230 1.67 12.31 -6.46
CA ILE A 230 0.57 13.04 -5.80
C ILE A 230 0.66 12.87 -4.29
N GLN A 231 0.87 11.65 -3.82
CA GLN A 231 1.00 11.32 -2.40
C GLN A 231 2.22 12.04 -1.79
N PHE A 232 3.36 12.00 -2.46
CA PHE A 232 4.54 12.75 -2.04
C PHE A 232 4.29 14.26 -1.98
N GLY A 233 3.59 14.81 -2.99
CA GLY A 233 3.22 16.23 -3.01
C GLY A 233 2.42 16.64 -1.79
N PHE A 234 1.40 15.88 -1.39
CA PHE A 234 0.60 16.15 -0.18
C PHE A 234 1.44 16.06 1.09
N GLN A 235 2.30 15.05 1.20
CA GLN A 235 3.19 14.87 2.35
C GLN A 235 4.21 16.02 2.44
N PHE A 236 4.73 16.46 1.30
CA PHE A 236 5.65 17.61 1.24
C PHE A 236 4.97 18.90 1.68
N VAL A 237 3.75 19.17 1.19
CA VAL A 237 2.94 20.33 1.59
C VAL A 237 2.64 20.32 3.09
N PHE A 238 2.46 19.16 3.69
CA PHE A 238 2.27 19.01 5.13
C PHE A 238 3.56 19.30 5.93
N LEU A 239 4.69 18.75 5.48
CA LEU A 239 5.99 18.87 6.19
C LEU A 239 6.64 20.25 6.02
N LEU A 240 6.44 20.89 4.87
CA LEU A 240 7.11 22.16 4.53
C LEU A 240 6.85 23.27 5.56
N PRO A 241 5.60 23.58 5.96
CA PRO A 241 5.34 24.62 6.96
C PRO A 241 5.94 24.29 8.33
N LEU A 242 5.98 23.01 8.72
CA LEU A 242 6.60 22.56 9.96
C LEU A 242 8.11 22.81 9.96
N LEU A 243 8.79 22.46 8.86
CA LEU A 243 10.22 22.72 8.66
C LEU A 243 10.52 24.22 8.63
N LEU A 244 9.74 24.99 7.86
CA LEU A 244 9.93 26.44 7.78
C LEU A 244 9.69 27.11 9.14
N GLY A 245 8.66 26.69 9.86
CA GLY A 245 8.37 27.17 11.23
C GLY A 245 9.55 26.90 12.17
N ALA A 246 10.07 25.67 12.18
CA ALA A 246 11.22 25.29 13.00
C ALA A 246 12.48 26.10 12.62
N LEU A 247 12.74 26.33 11.34
CA LEU A 247 13.85 27.15 10.86
C LEU A 247 13.73 28.61 11.30
N VAL A 248 12.53 29.20 11.16
CA VAL A 248 12.28 30.60 11.58
C VAL A 248 12.49 30.74 13.07
N VAL A 249 11.92 29.83 13.89
CA VAL A 249 12.08 29.86 15.35
C VAL A 249 13.55 29.68 15.74
N ASN A 250 14.26 28.75 15.10
CA ASN A 250 15.70 28.54 15.35
C ASN A 250 16.52 29.78 15.03
N ASN A 251 16.32 30.40 13.87
CA ASN A 251 17.02 31.61 13.46
C ASN A 251 16.71 32.80 14.41
N PHE A 252 15.45 32.94 14.82
CA PHE A 252 15.04 33.98 15.77
C PHE A 252 15.69 33.77 17.15
N ALA A 253 15.65 32.52 17.67
CA ALA A 253 16.24 32.18 18.96
C ALA A 253 17.76 32.39 18.97
N GLN A 254 18.44 32.00 17.91
CA GLN A 254 19.87 32.25 17.77
C GLN A 254 20.21 33.75 17.77
N ARG A 255 19.42 34.58 17.04
CA ARG A 255 19.63 36.03 16.98
C ARG A 255 19.41 36.73 18.33
N ARG A 256 18.47 36.22 19.14
CA ARG A 256 18.13 36.77 20.46
C ARG A 256 18.96 36.18 21.61
N GLY A 257 19.78 35.15 21.33
CA GLY A 257 20.60 34.49 22.34
C GLY A 257 19.82 33.52 23.24
N TYR A 258 18.62 33.10 22.84
CA TYR A 258 17.80 32.14 23.59
C TYR A 258 18.29 30.70 23.36
N GLY A 259 19.37 30.30 24.06
CA GLY A 259 20.04 29.02 23.81
C GLY A 259 19.15 27.79 23.93
N LEU A 260 18.23 27.76 24.92
CA LEU A 260 17.30 26.63 25.13
C LEU A 260 16.29 26.51 24.00
N ILE A 261 15.73 27.63 23.53
CA ILE A 261 14.77 27.65 22.42
C ILE A 261 15.47 27.25 21.11
N ALA A 262 16.71 27.72 20.91
CA ALA A 262 17.51 27.33 19.76
C ALA A 262 17.82 25.82 19.75
N LEU A 263 18.09 25.23 20.91
CA LEU A 263 18.31 23.79 21.03
C LEU A 263 17.03 22.99 20.68
N ILE A 264 15.90 23.36 21.28
CA ILE A 264 14.62 22.68 21.03
C ILE A 264 14.21 22.80 19.54
N SER A 265 14.32 24.00 18.97
CA SER A 265 13.96 24.19 17.57
C SER A 265 14.90 23.46 16.61
N TRP A 266 16.17 23.23 16.98
CA TRP A 266 17.07 22.36 16.23
C TRP A 266 16.64 20.89 16.28
N HIS A 267 16.24 20.39 17.45
CA HIS A 267 15.67 19.04 17.60
C HIS A 267 14.42 18.87 16.75
N LEU A 268 13.49 19.83 16.79
CA LEU A 268 12.28 19.82 15.96
C LEU A 268 12.61 19.79 14.46
N LEU A 269 13.62 20.54 14.04
CA LEU A 269 14.06 20.54 12.64
C LEU A 269 14.55 19.15 12.21
N VAL A 270 15.36 18.48 13.04
CA VAL A 270 15.83 17.11 12.78
C VAL A 270 14.66 16.14 12.75
N ILE A 271 13.72 16.26 13.70
CA ILE A 271 12.51 15.39 13.78
C ILE A 271 11.67 15.52 12.49
N PHE A 272 11.48 16.73 11.96
CA PHE A 272 10.71 16.93 10.74
C PHE A 272 11.50 16.55 9.47
N LEU A 273 12.83 16.63 9.51
CA LEU A 273 13.69 16.23 8.41
C LEU A 273 13.72 14.70 8.22
N ILE A 274 13.67 13.92 9.30
CA ILE A 274 13.69 12.46 9.24
C ILE A 274 12.56 11.92 8.34
N PRO A 275 11.26 12.18 8.61
CA PRO A 275 10.19 11.68 7.75
C PRO A 275 10.26 12.24 6.32
N LEU A 276 10.73 13.47 6.13
CA LEU A 276 10.95 14.03 4.79
C LEU A 276 11.97 13.21 4.00
N LEU A 277 13.11 12.88 4.61
CA LEU A 277 14.12 12.04 3.96
C LEU A 277 13.57 10.67 3.61
N PHE A 278 12.85 10.02 4.52
CA PHE A 278 12.20 8.73 4.24
C PHE A 278 11.24 8.82 3.06
N LYS A 279 10.43 9.88 3.00
CA LYS A 279 9.47 10.07 1.91
C LYS A 279 10.12 10.42 0.58
N VAL A 280 11.22 11.15 0.59
CA VAL A 280 12.05 11.38 -0.61
C VAL A 280 12.65 10.06 -1.11
N LEU A 281 13.19 9.22 -0.21
CA LEU A 281 13.73 7.91 -0.58
C LEU A 281 12.65 6.97 -1.12
N GLU A 282 11.44 6.99 -0.54
CA GLU A 282 10.28 6.26 -1.02
C GLU A 282 9.83 6.76 -2.40
N PHE A 283 9.75 8.07 -2.60
CA PHE A 283 9.40 8.69 -3.88
C PHE A 283 10.40 8.37 -4.99
N LEU A 284 11.70 8.39 -4.70
CA LEU A 284 12.76 8.01 -5.64
C LEU A 284 12.70 6.51 -6.00
N GLN A 285 11.71 5.79 -5.48
CA GLN A 285 11.48 4.37 -5.74
C GLN A 285 12.77 3.54 -5.60
N ILE A 286 13.51 3.79 -4.52
CA ILE A 286 14.75 3.06 -4.24
C ILE A 286 14.50 1.55 -4.26
N GLY A 287 13.29 1.11 -3.92
CA GLY A 287 12.84 -0.28 -4.10
C GLY A 287 12.98 -0.80 -5.53
N VAL A 288 12.79 0.06 -6.55
CA VAL A 288 12.98 -0.33 -7.97
C VAL A 288 14.45 -0.59 -8.25
N ILE A 289 15.34 0.23 -7.69
CA ILE A 289 16.79 0.03 -7.79
C ILE A 289 17.19 -1.30 -7.13
N PHE A 290 16.65 -1.58 -5.95
CA PHE A 290 16.87 -2.85 -5.27
C PHE A 290 16.33 -4.05 -6.07
N ASN A 291 15.13 -3.94 -6.66
CA ASN A 291 14.57 -4.97 -7.52
C ASN A 291 15.40 -5.18 -8.79
N LEU A 292 15.92 -4.10 -9.38
CA LEU A 292 16.81 -4.19 -10.53
C LEU A 292 18.11 -4.93 -10.17
N ILE A 293 18.76 -4.55 -9.07
CA ILE A 293 19.97 -5.21 -8.57
C ILE A 293 19.69 -6.70 -8.30
N SER A 294 18.60 -7.00 -7.59
CA SER A 294 18.18 -8.38 -7.31
C SER A 294 17.93 -9.18 -8.58
N SER A 295 17.29 -8.58 -9.60
CA SER A 295 17.04 -9.21 -10.89
C SER A 295 18.34 -9.50 -11.66
N ILE A 296 19.31 -8.58 -11.62
CA ILE A 296 20.63 -8.75 -12.24
C ILE A 296 21.40 -9.88 -11.53
N VAL A 297 21.42 -9.85 -10.20
CA VAL A 297 22.09 -10.88 -9.39
C VAL A 297 21.46 -12.25 -9.63
N TYR A 298 20.14 -12.34 -9.68
CA TYR A 298 19.44 -13.58 -9.98
C TYR A 298 19.77 -14.12 -11.38
N LYS A 299 19.85 -13.25 -12.39
CA LYS A 299 20.22 -13.66 -13.75
C LYS A 299 21.67 -14.13 -13.87
N LEU A 300 22.59 -13.51 -13.10
CA LEU A 300 24.02 -13.83 -13.16
C LEU A 300 24.40 -15.04 -12.29
N PHE A 301 23.79 -15.19 -11.14
CA PHE A 301 24.20 -16.14 -10.09
C PHE A 301 23.12 -17.19 -9.74
N GLY A 302 21.99 -17.18 -10.43
CA GLY A 302 20.90 -18.14 -10.22
C GLY A 302 20.31 -18.07 -8.82
N SER A 303 20.21 -19.23 -8.14
CA SER A 303 19.58 -19.35 -6.82
C SER A 303 20.43 -18.88 -5.62
N LEU A 304 21.59 -18.28 -5.85
CA LEU A 304 22.45 -17.77 -4.77
C LEU A 304 21.91 -16.47 -4.15
N LEU A 305 20.70 -16.54 -3.62
CA LEU A 305 19.98 -15.39 -3.03
C LEU A 305 20.71 -14.76 -1.85
N PHE A 306 21.58 -15.51 -1.15
CA PHE A 306 22.38 -14.95 -0.05
C PHE A 306 23.36 -13.87 -0.50
N LEU A 307 23.82 -13.88 -1.77
CA LEU A 307 24.68 -12.83 -2.33
C LEU A 307 23.99 -11.46 -2.34
N ILE A 308 22.67 -11.43 -2.51
CA ILE A 308 21.87 -10.20 -2.46
C ILE A 308 22.01 -9.52 -1.09
N SER A 309 21.97 -10.30 -0.01
CA SER A 309 22.14 -9.78 1.35
C SER A 309 23.51 -9.15 1.56
N TYR A 310 24.58 -9.74 1.02
CA TYR A 310 25.92 -9.15 1.08
C TYR A 310 26.01 -7.83 0.30
N ILE A 311 25.40 -7.76 -0.90
CA ILE A 311 25.36 -6.53 -1.67
C ILE A 311 24.69 -5.42 -0.87
N TYR A 312 23.57 -5.70 -0.19
CA TYR A 312 22.88 -4.71 0.65
C TYR A 312 23.70 -4.29 1.86
N ILE A 313 24.38 -5.23 2.53
CA ILE A 313 25.26 -4.95 3.67
C ILE A 313 26.38 -3.97 3.28
N PHE A 314 26.90 -4.04 2.05
CA PHE A 314 27.90 -3.11 1.56
C PHE A 314 27.31 -1.81 1.00
N LEU A 315 26.16 -1.89 0.30
CA LEU A 315 25.54 -0.73 -0.35
C LEU A 315 25.03 0.29 0.68
N VAL A 316 24.40 -0.17 1.77
CA VAL A 316 23.80 0.72 2.78
C VAL A 316 24.86 1.63 3.45
N PRO A 317 25.99 1.11 3.96
CA PRO A 317 27.05 1.96 4.48
C PRO A 317 27.68 2.88 3.43
N LEU A 318 27.85 2.40 2.20
CA LEU A 318 28.43 3.20 1.10
C LEU A 318 27.57 4.42 0.76
N VAL A 319 26.25 4.22 0.66
CA VAL A 319 25.27 5.30 0.50
C VAL A 319 25.28 6.23 1.72
N GLY A 320 25.33 5.66 2.93
CA GLY A 320 25.42 6.42 4.19
C GLY A 320 26.67 7.31 4.23
N PHE A 321 27.84 6.78 3.89
CA PHE A 321 29.09 7.55 3.80
C PHE A 321 29.01 8.61 2.71
N GLY A 322 28.41 8.30 1.56
CA GLY A 322 28.17 9.29 0.49
C GLY A 322 27.33 10.46 0.96
N LEU A 323 26.23 10.17 1.64
CA LEU A 323 25.35 11.20 2.23
C LEU A 323 26.08 12.03 3.29
N ILE A 324 26.82 11.39 4.21
CA ILE A 324 27.62 12.09 5.22
C ILE A 324 28.63 13.03 4.56
N LYS A 325 29.33 12.58 3.52
CA LYS A 325 30.30 13.38 2.79
C LYS A 325 29.66 14.59 2.08
N VAL A 326 28.50 14.38 1.45
CA VAL A 326 27.72 15.46 0.85
C VAL A 326 27.28 16.47 1.93
N PHE A 327 26.76 16.02 3.05
CA PHE A 327 26.41 16.90 4.17
C PHE A 327 27.63 17.65 4.73
N GLN A 328 28.78 16.99 4.88
CA GLN A 328 30.01 17.63 5.34
C GLN A 328 30.49 18.72 4.36
N GLU A 329 30.38 18.47 3.07
CA GLU A 329 30.86 19.41 2.04
C GLU A 329 29.89 20.58 1.84
N PHE A 330 28.58 20.37 1.90
CA PHE A 330 27.58 21.41 1.66
C PHE A 330 27.10 22.11 2.94
N VAL A 331 26.95 21.40 4.04
CA VAL A 331 26.35 21.94 5.29
C VAL A 331 27.43 22.32 6.31
N PHE A 332 28.48 21.49 6.43
CA PHE A 332 29.53 21.65 7.44
C PHE A 332 30.84 22.20 6.87
N ASN A 333 30.80 22.77 5.68
CA ASN A 333 32.01 23.38 5.11
C ASN A 333 32.48 24.54 6.01
N SER A 334 33.60 24.30 6.72
CA SER A 334 34.16 25.27 7.68
C SER A 334 34.51 26.59 7.04
N LYS A 335 34.93 26.59 5.76
CA LYS A 335 35.28 27.81 5.01
C LYS A 335 34.04 28.69 4.77
N ILE A 336 32.92 28.09 4.32
CA ILE A 336 31.66 28.83 4.09
C ILE A 336 31.08 29.32 5.41
N GLN A 337 31.11 28.48 6.44
CA GLN A 337 30.64 28.88 7.78
C GLN A 337 31.45 30.00 8.37
N THR A 338 32.78 29.96 8.23
CA THR A 338 33.68 31.02 8.71
C THR A 338 33.41 32.32 7.98
N ALA A 339 33.30 32.33 6.66
CA ALA A 339 32.96 33.51 5.89
C ALA A 339 31.66 34.16 6.35
N ASN A 340 30.61 33.35 6.54
CA ASN A 340 29.30 33.79 7.03
C ASN A 340 29.38 34.36 8.46
N ARG A 341 30.18 33.73 9.36
CA ARG A 341 30.37 34.19 10.74
C ARG A 341 31.10 35.51 10.80
N VAL A 342 32.18 35.68 10.02
CA VAL A 342 32.95 36.93 9.93
C VAL A 342 32.07 38.06 9.41
N GLN A 343 31.28 37.83 8.35
CA GLN A 343 30.34 38.84 7.81
C GLN A 343 29.29 39.27 8.82
N LYS A 344 28.87 38.37 9.71
CA LYS A 344 27.87 38.62 10.77
C LYS A 344 28.50 39.13 12.07
N SER A 345 29.79 39.43 12.12
CA SER A 345 30.57 39.79 13.31
C SER A 345 30.39 38.72 14.42
N GLN A 346 30.60 37.48 14.07
CA GLN A 346 30.50 36.33 14.98
C GLN A 346 31.86 35.65 15.11
N CYS A 347 32.13 35.08 16.27
CA CYS A 347 33.32 34.29 16.52
C CYS A 347 33.42 33.10 15.54
N VAL A 348 34.58 32.95 14.94
CA VAL A 348 34.86 31.85 13.97
C VAL A 348 34.65 30.45 14.60
N ASN A 349 34.93 30.30 15.91
CA ASN A 349 34.81 29.04 16.60
C ASN A 349 33.40 28.82 17.19
N CYS A 350 32.93 29.68 18.12
CA CYS A 350 31.71 29.47 18.87
C CYS A 350 30.46 30.16 18.31
N ALA A 351 30.58 30.89 17.19
CA ALA A 351 29.51 31.65 16.51
C ALA A 351 28.79 32.71 17.36
N ARG A 352 29.25 33.02 18.58
CA ARG A 352 28.69 34.14 19.38
C ARG A 352 29.09 35.47 18.79
N LYS A 353 28.22 36.46 18.91
CA LYS A 353 28.44 37.80 18.40
C LYS A 353 29.61 38.47 19.16
N ILE A 354 30.56 39.03 18.44
CA ILE A 354 31.74 39.71 18.95
C ILE A 354 31.89 41.06 18.23
N ARG A 355 32.70 41.95 18.74
CA ARG A 355 33.06 43.17 18.03
C ARG A 355 34.06 42.84 16.91
N SER A 356 34.01 43.57 15.81
CA SER A 356 34.95 43.40 14.69
C SER A 356 36.41 43.70 15.07
N SER A 357 36.60 44.40 16.20
CA SER A 357 37.93 44.72 16.77
C SER A 357 38.48 43.64 17.71
N ASP A 358 37.67 42.66 18.09
CA ASP A 358 38.07 41.65 19.08
C ASP A 358 38.97 40.60 18.43
N ILE A 359 40.23 40.59 18.82
CA ILE A 359 41.21 39.59 18.37
C ILE A 359 40.99 38.24 19.01
N TYR A 360 40.58 38.22 20.27
CA TYR A 360 40.17 37.01 21.02
C TYR A 360 38.68 37.05 21.30
N CYS A 361 38.06 35.94 21.21
CA CYS A 361 36.65 35.83 21.57
C CYS A 361 36.45 35.91 23.11
N PRO A 362 35.66 36.87 23.63
CA PRO A 362 35.46 37.01 25.08
C PRO A 362 34.64 35.84 25.67
N HIS A 363 34.04 34.99 24.84
CA HIS A 363 33.19 33.86 25.29
C HIS A 363 33.90 32.50 25.30
N CYS A 364 34.84 32.27 24.36
CA CYS A 364 35.53 30.98 24.24
C CYS A 364 37.04 31.10 24.13
N SER A 365 37.61 32.31 24.32
CA SER A 365 39.04 32.62 24.31
C SER A 365 39.76 32.26 22.99
N TYR A 366 39.00 31.93 21.93
CA TYR A 366 39.59 31.56 20.65
C TYR A 366 40.22 32.75 19.96
N TYR A 367 41.51 32.59 19.55
CA TYR A 367 42.26 33.57 18.75
C TYR A 367 41.82 33.52 17.29
N GLN A 368 41.25 34.60 16.78
CA GLN A 368 40.49 34.64 15.53
C GLN A 368 41.32 34.88 14.28
N LEU A 369 42.53 35.41 14.43
CA LEU A 369 43.38 35.88 13.34
C LEU A 369 44.50 34.88 13.06
N SER A 370 45.08 34.97 11.86
CA SER A 370 46.34 34.35 11.45
C SER A 370 47.12 35.31 10.61
N GLU A 371 48.43 35.21 10.63
CA GLU A 371 49.31 36.02 9.81
C GLU A 371 49.29 35.51 8.36
N CYS A 372 49.17 36.42 7.40
CA CYS A 372 49.24 36.10 5.98
C CYS A 372 50.67 35.78 5.59
N GLN A 373 50.90 34.68 4.90
CA GLN A 373 52.26 34.26 4.48
C GLN A 373 52.91 35.19 3.47
N ASN A 374 52.14 36.00 2.75
CA ASN A 374 52.69 36.89 1.73
C ASN A 374 52.91 38.34 2.21
N CYS A 375 51.98 38.90 2.98
CA CYS A 375 52.06 40.32 3.37
C CYS A 375 52.17 40.51 4.89
N HIS A 376 52.23 39.44 5.69
CA HIS A 376 52.33 39.44 7.14
C HIS A 376 51.18 40.18 7.86
N HIS A 377 50.11 40.55 7.14
CA HIS A 377 48.94 41.19 7.74
C HIS A 377 48.04 40.15 8.44
N LEU A 378 47.46 40.56 9.55
CA LEU A 378 46.55 39.69 10.31
C LEU A 378 45.18 39.59 9.61
N THR A 379 44.79 38.38 9.28
CA THR A 379 43.53 38.07 8.62
C THR A 379 42.80 36.99 9.39
N TYR A 380 41.46 36.87 9.21
CA TYR A 380 40.68 35.86 9.91
C TYR A 380 41.07 34.42 9.50
N LYS A 381 41.24 33.53 10.49
CA LYS A 381 41.52 32.11 10.28
C LYS A 381 40.43 31.48 9.44
N ASN A 382 40.80 30.49 8.63
CA ASN A 382 39.91 29.69 7.78
C ASN A 382 39.19 30.49 6.67
N LEU A 383 39.57 31.75 6.40
CA LEU A 383 39.12 32.40 5.17
C LEU A 383 40.06 32.02 4.00
N PRO A 384 39.50 31.87 2.79
CA PRO A 384 40.27 31.39 1.64
C PRO A 384 41.32 32.41 1.14
N TYR A 385 41.13 33.71 1.40
CA TYR A 385 42.00 34.78 0.92
C TYR A 385 42.28 35.81 2.00
N CYS A 386 43.47 36.39 1.93
CA CYS A 386 43.84 37.53 2.76
C CYS A 386 43.02 38.78 2.36
N ASN A 387 42.47 39.47 3.36
CA ASN A 387 41.67 40.69 3.14
C ASN A 387 42.50 41.89 2.70
N GLN A 388 43.84 41.87 2.86
CA GLN A 388 44.74 42.99 2.52
C GLN A 388 45.38 42.80 1.13
N CYS A 389 45.95 41.62 0.83
CA CYS A 389 46.72 41.41 -0.40
C CYS A 389 46.07 40.40 -1.36
N GLY A 390 44.93 39.80 -1.01
CA GLY A 390 44.25 38.79 -1.82
C GLY A 390 44.95 37.45 -1.96
N HIS A 391 46.10 37.26 -1.26
CA HIS A 391 46.82 35.97 -1.33
C HIS A 391 46.00 34.83 -0.76
N SER A 392 46.01 33.68 -1.45
CA SER A 392 45.31 32.48 -1.02
C SER A 392 45.88 31.91 0.28
N GLN A 393 45.06 31.70 1.28
CA GLN A 393 45.42 31.12 2.59
C GLN A 393 45.06 29.64 2.66
N GLN A 394 45.42 28.88 1.61
CA GLN A 394 45.21 27.42 1.66
C GLN A 394 46.20 26.80 2.63
N GLN A 395 45.70 26.33 3.76
CA GLN A 395 46.31 25.30 4.60
C GLN A 395 45.78 23.93 4.21
#